data_650f979087990ff56c974f2ff274ed48
#
_entry.id   650f979087990ff56c974f2ff274ed48
#
_cell.length_a   1.000
_cell.length_b   1.000
_cell.length_c   1.000
_cell.angle_alpha   90.00
_cell.angle_beta   90.00
_cell.angle_gamma   90.00
#
_symmetry.space_group_name_H-M   'P 1'
#
loop_
_entity.id
_entity.type
_entity.pdbx_description
1 polymer ?
#
loop_
_entity_poly.entity_id
_entity_poly.type
_entity_poly.pdbx_seq_one_letter_code
_entity_poly.pdbx_strand_id
1 'polypeptide(L)'
;MAILHTQINTRSPEFAANQAAMLTQVDELRALLARVHEGGGAKAQERHTSRGKLLPRERINRLLDSGSPFLEIGQLAAHEVYGEDVPAAGVIAGIGRVEGVECMIVANDATVKGGSYYPLTVKKHLRAQTIARENRLPCIYLVDSGGANLPRQDEVFPDREHFGRIFFNQANMSALGIPQIAVVMGSCTAGGAYVPAMSDETIMVREQATIFLAGPPLVKAATGEVVTAEELGGADVHCKTSGVADHYAEDDEHALALARRCIANLNWRKLGQLDSRAPIAPRYAAEELYGVIPADAKQPFDVREVIARIVDDSQLDEFKALFGTTLVCGFARINGYPVAILANNGILFAEAAQKGAHFVELACQRGIPLLFLQNITGFMVGKKYEEGGIAKHGAKLVTAVACAQVPKFTVIIGGSFGAGNYGMCGRAYDPRFLWMWPNARIGVMGAQQAAGVLVQVKREQAARAGQPFSDDEEQRLKQPIVEQYEQQAHAFYSSARLWDDGVIDPAQTREVLALALSASLNAPIEPTRFGVFRM
;
A
#
# COMPACT_ATOMS: atom_id res chain seq x y z
N MET A 1 -17.09 5.11 -26.46
CA MET A 1 -17.42 4.77 -25.07
C MET A 1 -18.79 5.36 -24.75
N ALA A 2 -19.63 4.60 -24.06
CA ALA A 2 -20.94 5.10 -23.63
C ALA A 2 -20.79 5.92 -22.34
N ILE A 3 -21.58 6.97 -22.20
CA ILE A 3 -21.65 7.74 -20.96
C ILE A 3 -22.49 6.94 -19.96
N LEU A 4 -21.97 6.76 -18.75
CA LEU A 4 -22.70 6.19 -17.63
C LEU A 4 -23.64 7.24 -17.05
N HIS A 5 -24.94 6.96 -17.05
CA HIS A 5 -25.96 7.82 -16.46
C HIS A 5 -26.28 7.35 -15.05
N THR A 6 -26.09 8.22 -14.07
CA THR A 6 -26.40 7.89 -12.67
C THR A 6 -27.89 7.65 -12.48
N GLN A 7 -28.21 6.63 -11.67
CA GLN A 7 -29.56 6.37 -11.17
C GLN A 7 -29.73 6.86 -9.73
N ILE A 8 -28.67 7.39 -9.14
CA ILE A 8 -28.68 7.86 -7.75
C ILE A 8 -29.34 9.23 -7.66
N ASN A 9 -30.30 9.33 -6.75
CA ASN A 9 -30.87 10.62 -6.36
C ASN A 9 -30.13 11.15 -5.12
N THR A 10 -29.21 12.08 -5.32
CA THR A 10 -28.42 12.69 -4.23
C THR A 10 -29.25 13.48 -3.20
N ARG A 11 -30.55 13.71 -3.45
CA ARG A 11 -31.47 14.34 -2.52
C ARG A 11 -32.34 13.33 -1.76
N SER A 12 -32.19 12.05 -1.99
CA SER A 12 -32.98 11.03 -1.28
C SER A 12 -32.53 10.87 0.18
N PRO A 13 -33.44 10.52 1.10
CA PRO A 13 -33.08 10.20 2.48
C PRO A 13 -32.07 9.04 2.58
N GLU A 14 -32.17 8.06 1.70
CA GLU A 14 -31.25 6.92 1.63
C GLU A 14 -29.83 7.36 1.30
N PHE A 15 -29.66 8.20 0.27
CA PHE A 15 -28.34 8.76 -0.06
C PHE A 15 -27.76 9.54 1.12
N ALA A 16 -28.55 10.39 1.78
CA ALA A 16 -28.12 11.17 2.92
C ALA A 16 -27.69 10.27 4.10
N ALA A 17 -28.41 9.17 4.36
CA ALA A 17 -28.05 8.21 5.40
C ALA A 17 -26.73 7.46 5.08
N ASN A 18 -26.55 7.02 3.84
CA ASN A 18 -25.32 6.39 3.38
C ASN A 18 -24.13 7.34 3.47
N GLN A 19 -24.32 8.59 3.01
CA GLN A 19 -23.31 9.64 3.08
C GLN A 19 -22.87 9.92 4.52
N ALA A 20 -23.82 10.05 5.45
CA ALA A 20 -23.51 10.29 6.86
C ALA A 20 -22.72 9.12 7.47
N ALA A 21 -23.09 7.88 7.16
CA ALA A 21 -22.39 6.69 7.64
C ALA A 21 -20.95 6.60 7.10
N MET A 22 -20.74 6.89 5.82
CA MET A 22 -19.40 6.92 5.22
C MET A 22 -18.55 8.05 5.77
N LEU A 23 -19.10 9.26 5.89
CA LEU A 23 -18.39 10.43 6.43
C LEU A 23 -17.92 10.20 7.87
N THR A 24 -18.70 9.50 8.70
CA THR A 24 -18.27 9.12 10.05
C THR A 24 -16.96 8.32 10.00
N GLN A 25 -16.83 7.36 9.09
CA GLN A 25 -15.63 6.56 8.95
C GLN A 25 -14.46 7.33 8.31
N VAL A 26 -14.76 8.23 7.38
CA VAL A 26 -13.76 9.12 6.77
C VAL A 26 -13.20 10.09 7.81
N ASP A 27 -14.04 10.65 8.67
CA ASP A 27 -13.60 11.57 9.73
C ASP A 27 -12.78 10.84 10.80
N GLU A 28 -13.12 9.58 11.12
CA GLU A 28 -12.27 8.72 11.95
C GLU A 28 -10.88 8.50 11.31
N LEU A 29 -10.84 8.18 10.01
CA LEU A 29 -9.58 8.07 9.27
C LEU A 29 -8.77 9.37 9.34
N ARG A 30 -9.39 10.51 9.07
CA ARG A 30 -8.73 11.82 9.11
C ARG A 30 -8.16 12.13 10.50
N ALA A 31 -8.90 11.83 11.55
CA ALA A 31 -8.44 11.99 12.94
C ALA A 31 -7.23 11.09 13.26
N LEU A 32 -7.26 9.83 12.80
CA LEU A 32 -6.12 8.91 12.95
C LEU A 32 -4.89 9.40 12.18
N LEU A 33 -5.03 9.84 10.94
CA LEU A 33 -3.94 10.38 10.14
C LEU A 33 -3.35 11.64 10.77
N ALA A 34 -4.18 12.53 11.32
CA ALA A 34 -3.71 13.72 12.04
C ALA A 34 -2.80 13.32 13.22
N ARG A 35 -3.20 12.33 14.02
CA ARG A 35 -2.36 11.80 15.13
C ARG A 35 -1.06 11.18 14.63
N VAL A 36 -1.12 10.39 13.54
CA VAL A 36 0.08 9.80 12.92
C VAL A 36 1.07 10.89 12.47
N HIS A 37 0.58 12.01 11.98
CA HIS A 37 1.41 13.13 11.55
C HIS A 37 2.16 13.82 12.70
N GLU A 38 1.73 13.67 13.94
CA GLU A 38 2.43 14.16 15.13
C GLU A 38 3.70 13.35 15.45
N GLY A 39 3.92 12.21 14.79
CA GLY A 39 5.09 11.36 15.01
C GLY A 39 5.25 10.98 16.49
N GLY A 40 6.44 11.23 17.05
CA GLY A 40 6.73 10.97 18.47
C GLY A 40 6.12 11.97 19.47
N GLY A 41 5.28 12.91 18.96
CA GLY A 41 4.61 13.95 19.76
C GLY A 41 5.49 15.16 20.09
N ALA A 42 4.87 16.21 20.63
CA ALA A 42 5.46 17.53 20.79
C ALA A 42 6.84 17.55 21.49
N LYS A 43 6.99 16.81 22.58
CA LYS A 43 8.27 16.74 23.34
C LYS A 43 9.41 16.11 22.52
N ALA A 44 9.10 15.09 21.71
CA ALA A 44 10.09 14.44 20.87
C ALA A 44 10.46 15.33 19.67
N GLN A 45 9.48 16.02 19.10
CA GLN A 45 9.69 17.01 18.04
C GLN A 45 10.56 18.18 18.52
N GLU A 46 10.26 18.77 19.68
CA GLU A 46 11.05 19.84 20.28
C GLU A 46 12.51 19.41 20.49
N ARG A 47 12.73 18.21 21.06
CA ARG A 47 14.08 17.66 21.24
C ARG A 47 14.80 17.44 19.90
N HIS A 48 14.06 17.10 18.84
CA HIS A 48 14.61 16.91 17.50
C HIS A 48 15.02 18.24 16.87
N THR A 49 14.12 19.22 16.87
CA THR A 49 14.34 20.54 16.26
C THR A 49 15.34 21.39 17.02
N SER A 50 15.45 21.26 18.36
CA SER A 50 16.46 21.95 19.17
C SER A 50 17.90 21.59 18.80
N ARG A 51 18.10 20.52 18.02
CA ARG A 51 19.41 20.10 17.47
C ARG A 51 19.67 20.65 16.07
N GLY A 52 18.85 21.58 15.58
CA GLY A 52 18.95 22.15 14.23
C GLY A 52 18.40 21.26 13.12
N LYS A 53 17.70 20.17 13.44
CA LYS A 53 17.14 19.24 12.46
C LYS A 53 15.74 19.65 12.00
N LEU A 54 15.44 19.46 10.74
CA LEU A 54 14.07 19.50 10.21
C LEU A 54 13.29 18.25 10.62
N LEU A 55 11.99 18.40 10.86
CA LEU A 55 11.12 17.25 11.07
C LEU A 55 11.03 16.38 9.79
N PRO A 56 10.82 15.06 9.90
CA PRO A 56 10.85 14.17 8.73
C PRO A 56 9.87 14.59 7.62
N ARG A 57 8.65 15.04 7.97
CA ARG A 57 7.68 15.53 6.97
C ARG A 57 8.11 16.85 6.34
N GLU A 58 8.81 17.73 7.07
CA GLU A 58 9.40 18.95 6.52
C GLU A 58 10.54 18.62 5.55
N ARG A 59 11.39 17.64 5.89
CA ARG A 59 12.43 17.14 4.98
C ARG A 59 11.83 16.67 3.66
N ILE A 60 10.75 15.89 3.70
CA ILE A 60 10.05 15.42 2.50
C ILE A 60 9.47 16.61 1.73
N ASN A 61 8.74 17.50 2.38
CA ASN A 61 8.11 18.66 1.72
C ASN A 61 9.14 19.58 1.03
N ARG A 62 10.32 19.78 1.61
CA ARG A 62 11.40 20.58 1.02
C ARG A 62 12.17 19.85 -0.08
N LEU A 63 12.17 18.51 -0.05
CA LEU A 63 12.77 17.70 -1.11
C LEU A 63 11.91 17.69 -2.37
N LEU A 64 10.59 17.70 -2.23
CA LEU A 64 9.64 17.63 -3.34
C LEU A 64 9.62 18.91 -4.17
N ASP A 65 9.26 18.77 -5.45
CA ASP A 65 8.95 19.90 -6.31
C ASP A 65 7.73 20.67 -5.79
N SER A 66 7.74 21.98 -5.93
CA SER A 66 6.62 22.82 -5.52
C SER A 66 5.32 22.35 -6.18
N GLY A 67 4.30 22.12 -5.36
CA GLY A 67 3.00 21.61 -5.81
C GLY A 67 2.97 20.12 -6.19
N SER A 68 4.07 19.39 -5.96
CA SER A 68 4.03 17.92 -6.12
C SER A 68 3.18 17.28 -5.05
N PRO A 69 2.19 16.44 -5.38
CA PRO A 69 1.55 15.56 -4.41
C PRO A 69 2.56 14.54 -3.87
N PHE A 70 2.31 14.05 -2.66
CA PHE A 70 3.04 12.94 -2.05
C PHE A 70 2.08 11.76 -1.83
N LEU A 71 2.22 10.71 -2.61
CA LEU A 71 1.46 9.47 -2.47
C LEU A 71 2.07 8.63 -1.35
N GLU A 72 1.70 8.92 -0.11
CA GLU A 72 2.19 8.22 1.08
C GLU A 72 1.57 6.83 1.18
N ILE A 73 2.38 5.83 1.52
CA ILE A 73 1.96 4.43 1.70
C ILE A 73 2.03 4.02 3.18
N GLY A 74 1.11 3.13 3.59
CA GLY A 74 1.11 2.52 4.91
C GLY A 74 1.09 3.53 6.06
N GLN A 75 0.30 4.60 5.95
CA GLN A 75 0.22 5.65 6.96
C GLN A 75 -0.19 5.12 8.34
N LEU A 76 -1.09 4.13 8.39
CA LEU A 76 -1.57 3.50 9.62
C LEU A 76 -0.70 2.31 10.09
N ALA A 77 0.44 2.05 9.45
CA ALA A 77 1.31 0.94 9.83
C ALA A 77 1.67 0.99 11.31
N ALA A 78 1.57 -0.16 12.00
CA ALA A 78 1.79 -0.37 13.43
C ALA A 78 0.72 0.23 14.37
N HIS A 79 -0.36 0.83 13.84
CA HIS A 79 -1.45 1.31 14.68
C HIS A 79 -2.03 0.16 15.55
N GLU A 80 -2.00 0.31 16.86
CA GLU A 80 -2.49 -0.68 17.85
C GLU A 80 -1.95 -2.12 17.66
N VAL A 81 -0.73 -2.26 17.14
CA VAL A 81 -0.10 -3.59 16.99
C VAL A 81 0.82 -3.93 18.14
N TYR A 82 1.56 -2.96 18.63
CA TYR A 82 2.49 -3.13 19.75
C TYR A 82 1.86 -2.62 21.05
N GLY A 83 2.39 -3.02 22.20
CA GLY A 83 1.97 -2.48 23.50
C GLY A 83 2.40 -1.03 23.74
N GLU A 84 2.86 -0.35 22.70
CA GLU A 84 3.36 1.02 22.68
C GLU A 84 3.04 1.67 21.33
N ASP A 85 3.01 2.99 21.31
CA ASP A 85 2.71 3.75 20.10
C ASP A 85 3.95 3.88 19.21
N VAL A 86 3.78 3.47 17.93
CA VAL A 86 4.82 3.54 16.89
C VAL A 86 4.18 4.08 15.59
N PRO A 87 3.81 5.37 15.54
CA PRO A 87 3.11 5.98 14.42
C PRO A 87 3.81 5.74 13.08
N ALA A 88 3.05 5.42 12.05
CA ALA A 88 3.55 5.08 10.71
C ALA A 88 4.67 4.02 10.71
N ALA A 89 4.74 3.18 11.75
CA ALA A 89 5.86 2.24 11.99
C ALA A 89 7.24 2.93 12.07
N GLY A 90 7.33 4.21 12.49
CA GLY A 90 8.57 4.97 12.61
C GLY A 90 9.27 5.30 11.29
N VAL A 91 8.60 5.13 10.16
CA VAL A 91 9.13 5.46 8.83
C VAL A 91 8.03 6.00 7.92
N ILE A 92 8.30 7.11 7.25
CA ILE A 92 7.42 7.70 6.24
C ILE A 92 7.91 7.23 4.88
N ALA A 93 7.03 6.65 4.08
CA ALA A 93 7.37 6.20 2.74
C ALA A 93 6.28 6.59 1.74
N GLY A 94 6.68 6.97 0.54
CA GLY A 94 5.74 7.37 -0.51
C GLY A 94 6.43 7.84 -1.79
N ILE A 95 5.63 8.19 -2.77
CA ILE A 95 6.09 8.66 -4.08
C ILE A 95 5.80 10.15 -4.22
N GLY A 96 6.81 10.91 -4.63
CA GLY A 96 6.68 12.30 -4.97
C GLY A 96 7.66 12.70 -6.07
N ARG A 97 7.49 13.89 -6.64
CA ARG A 97 8.39 14.38 -7.71
C ARG A 97 9.54 15.20 -7.14
N VAL A 98 10.72 14.87 -7.61
CA VAL A 98 11.96 15.59 -7.33
C VAL A 98 12.63 15.88 -8.67
N GLU A 99 12.85 17.15 -9.02
CA GLU A 99 13.38 17.57 -10.33
C GLU A 99 12.61 16.95 -11.52
N GLY A 100 11.27 16.89 -11.40
CA GLY A 100 10.39 16.32 -12.42
C GLY A 100 10.34 14.78 -12.44
N VAL A 101 11.17 14.08 -11.66
CA VAL A 101 11.25 12.62 -11.59
C VAL A 101 10.44 12.09 -10.42
N GLU A 102 9.58 11.11 -10.66
CA GLU A 102 8.87 10.39 -9.59
C GLU A 102 9.85 9.48 -8.86
N CYS A 103 10.03 9.74 -7.57
CA CYS A 103 10.95 9.01 -6.71
C CYS A 103 10.21 8.32 -5.56
N MET A 104 10.68 7.15 -5.16
CA MET A 104 10.31 6.55 -3.89
C MET A 104 11.15 7.20 -2.80
N ILE A 105 10.49 7.84 -1.84
CA ILE A 105 11.13 8.48 -0.69
C ILE A 105 10.85 7.62 0.53
N VAL A 106 11.91 7.30 1.30
CA VAL A 106 11.84 6.55 2.57
C VAL A 106 12.55 7.37 3.63
N ALA A 107 11.82 7.94 4.56
CA ALA A 107 12.35 8.81 5.61
C ALA A 107 12.15 8.20 7.00
N ASN A 108 13.23 7.99 7.73
CA ASN A 108 13.13 7.59 9.13
C ASN A 108 12.54 8.73 9.98
N ASP A 109 11.64 8.40 10.88
CA ASP A 109 11.16 9.33 11.89
C ASP A 109 11.89 9.12 13.23
N ALA A 110 12.97 9.86 13.43
CA ALA A 110 13.73 9.78 14.67
C ALA A 110 12.98 10.31 15.90
N THR A 111 11.84 10.99 15.72
CA THR A 111 10.97 11.37 16.85
C THR A 111 10.22 10.16 17.40
N VAL A 112 10.00 9.13 16.57
CA VAL A 112 9.37 7.87 16.94
C VAL A 112 10.45 6.85 17.33
N LYS A 113 10.56 6.57 18.65
CA LYS A 113 11.50 5.56 19.18
C LYS A 113 12.96 5.71 18.68
N GLY A 114 13.40 6.94 18.40
CA GLY A 114 14.74 7.20 17.88
C GLY A 114 15.01 6.66 16.48
N GLY A 115 13.98 6.45 15.67
CA GLY A 115 14.09 5.86 14.35
C GLY A 115 14.43 4.36 14.36
N SER A 116 14.16 3.65 15.46
CA SER A 116 14.42 2.21 15.55
C SER A 116 13.50 1.40 14.65
N TYR A 117 14.05 0.34 14.03
CA TYR A 117 13.31 -0.57 13.15
C TYR A 117 12.59 -1.65 13.96
N TYR A 118 11.29 -1.56 14.04
CA TYR A 118 10.36 -2.59 14.48
C TYR A 118 10.05 -3.57 13.33
N PRO A 119 9.42 -4.73 13.57
CA PRO A 119 9.05 -5.65 12.50
C PRO A 119 8.24 -5.00 11.38
N LEU A 120 7.27 -4.15 11.71
CA LEU A 120 6.47 -3.42 10.71
C LEU A 120 7.23 -2.26 10.06
N THR A 121 8.25 -1.70 10.69
CA THR A 121 9.17 -0.74 10.03
C THR A 121 9.92 -1.43 8.89
N VAL A 122 10.46 -2.62 9.16
CA VAL A 122 11.12 -3.45 8.13
C VAL A 122 10.15 -3.80 7.01
N LYS A 123 8.96 -4.31 7.35
CA LYS A 123 7.94 -4.68 6.36
C LYS A 123 7.53 -3.49 5.47
N LYS A 124 7.38 -2.30 6.05
CA LYS A 124 7.06 -1.07 5.31
C LYS A 124 8.19 -0.64 4.37
N HIS A 125 9.43 -0.67 4.85
CA HIS A 125 10.60 -0.37 4.03
C HIS A 125 10.71 -1.36 2.85
N LEU A 126 10.57 -2.65 3.10
CA LEU A 126 10.57 -3.68 2.05
C LEU A 126 9.43 -3.47 1.04
N ARG A 127 8.25 -3.06 1.51
CA ARG A 127 7.15 -2.72 0.59
C ARG A 127 7.47 -1.51 -0.26
N ALA A 128 8.05 -0.46 0.30
CA ALA A 128 8.51 0.70 -0.46
C ALA A 128 9.51 0.32 -1.55
N GLN A 129 10.50 -0.53 -1.21
CA GLN A 129 11.46 -1.06 -2.20
C GLN A 129 10.80 -1.95 -3.26
N THR A 130 9.79 -2.75 -2.89
CA THR A 130 9.02 -3.54 -3.86
C THR A 130 8.32 -2.65 -4.87
N ILE A 131 7.62 -1.61 -4.38
CA ILE A 131 6.97 -0.61 -5.24
C ILE A 131 7.99 0.10 -6.12
N ALA A 132 9.12 0.53 -5.57
CA ALA A 132 10.18 1.18 -6.31
C ALA A 132 10.74 0.28 -7.42
N ARG A 133 11.02 -0.98 -7.13
CA ARG A 133 11.52 -1.96 -8.10
C ARG A 133 10.54 -2.22 -9.22
N GLU A 134 9.28 -2.48 -8.89
CA GLU A 134 8.23 -2.82 -9.86
C GLU A 134 7.87 -1.66 -10.78
N ASN A 135 7.98 -0.44 -10.28
CA ASN A 135 7.70 0.77 -11.04
C ASN A 135 8.96 1.49 -11.52
N ARG A 136 10.17 0.95 -11.30
CA ARG A 136 11.46 1.57 -11.60
C ARG A 136 11.57 3.01 -11.09
N LEU A 137 11.33 3.23 -9.82
CA LEU A 137 11.44 4.55 -9.20
C LEU A 137 12.81 4.72 -8.54
N PRO A 138 13.57 5.78 -8.83
CA PRO A 138 14.73 6.12 -8.03
C PRO A 138 14.36 6.21 -6.55
N CYS A 139 15.22 5.69 -5.67
CA CYS A 139 14.99 5.69 -4.24
C CYS A 139 15.81 6.78 -3.56
N ILE A 140 15.16 7.54 -2.67
CA ILE A 140 15.82 8.52 -1.79
C ILE A 140 15.57 8.12 -0.35
N TYR A 141 16.63 7.78 0.37
CA TYR A 141 16.60 7.40 1.77
C TYR A 141 17.02 8.58 2.64
N LEU A 142 16.10 9.16 3.40
CA LEU A 142 16.40 10.20 4.40
C LEU A 142 16.67 9.51 5.73
N VAL A 143 17.95 9.26 6.04
CA VAL A 143 18.39 8.36 7.10
C VAL A 143 18.61 9.11 8.41
N ASP A 144 17.89 8.70 9.44
CA ASP A 144 18.04 9.15 10.84
C ASP A 144 17.54 8.04 11.76
N SER A 145 18.34 6.97 11.91
CA SER A 145 17.90 5.71 12.52
C SER A 145 18.84 5.22 13.62
N GLY A 146 18.24 4.76 14.70
CA GLY A 146 18.94 4.05 15.78
C GLY A 146 19.25 2.56 15.50
N GLY A 147 18.93 2.05 14.28
CA GLY A 147 19.12 0.64 13.91
C GLY A 147 17.96 -0.26 14.33
N ALA A 148 18.21 -1.58 14.44
CA ALA A 148 17.19 -2.56 14.78
C ALA A 148 16.70 -2.44 16.22
N ASN A 149 15.40 -2.69 16.45
CA ASN A 149 14.83 -2.79 17.80
C ASN A 149 15.33 -4.07 18.48
N LEU A 150 16.28 -3.94 19.40
CA LEU A 150 16.95 -5.07 20.05
C LEU A 150 16.01 -5.99 20.85
N PRO A 151 15.01 -5.49 21.59
CA PRO A 151 14.06 -6.35 22.28
C PRO A 151 13.24 -7.28 21.37
N ARG A 152 13.17 -6.97 20.06
CA ARG A 152 12.45 -7.76 19.02
C ARG A 152 13.37 -8.29 17.94
N GLN A 153 14.62 -8.56 18.28
CA GLN A 153 15.65 -8.94 17.30
C GLN A 153 15.29 -10.20 16.51
N ASP A 154 14.60 -11.12 17.10
CA ASP A 154 14.11 -12.36 16.50
C ASP A 154 13.04 -12.13 15.41
N GLU A 155 12.26 -11.05 15.52
CA GLU A 155 11.26 -10.64 14.52
C GLU A 155 11.80 -9.64 13.48
N VAL A 156 13.06 -9.18 13.63
CA VAL A 156 13.64 -8.10 12.79
C VAL A 156 14.85 -8.58 11.99
N PHE A 157 15.63 -9.55 12.51
CA PHE A 157 16.97 -9.85 11.98
C PHE A 157 17.09 -11.17 11.19
N PRO A 158 16.66 -12.36 11.69
CA PRO A 158 17.19 -13.63 11.19
C PRO A 158 16.53 -14.17 9.92
N ASP A 159 15.32 -13.73 9.57
CA ASP A 159 14.56 -14.33 8.47
C ASP A 159 14.77 -13.59 7.13
N ARG A 160 14.28 -14.22 6.05
CA ARG A 160 14.40 -13.75 4.67
C ARG A 160 13.82 -12.34 4.46
N GLU A 161 12.63 -12.07 4.96
CA GLU A 161 11.93 -10.77 4.81
C GLU A 161 12.18 -9.86 6.01
N HIS A 162 13.38 -9.96 6.62
CA HIS A 162 13.84 -9.15 7.72
C HIS A 162 14.84 -8.08 7.25
N PHE A 163 15.50 -7.44 8.18
CA PHE A 163 16.34 -6.26 7.97
C PHE A 163 17.38 -6.43 6.85
N GLY A 164 18.03 -7.61 6.79
CA GLY A 164 19.02 -7.93 5.76
C GLY A 164 18.46 -7.89 4.33
N ARG A 165 17.15 -8.09 4.17
CA ARG A 165 16.50 -8.03 2.86
C ARG A 165 16.51 -6.63 2.26
N ILE A 166 16.52 -5.60 3.09
CA ILE A 166 16.61 -4.19 2.64
C ILE A 166 17.87 -4.00 1.81
N PHE A 167 19.02 -4.49 2.29
CA PHE A 167 20.32 -4.35 1.61
C PHE A 167 20.39 -5.20 0.35
N PHE A 168 19.89 -6.42 0.42
CA PHE A 168 19.77 -7.29 -0.76
C PHE A 168 18.95 -6.61 -1.87
N ASN A 169 17.81 -6.04 -1.54
CA ASN A 169 16.97 -5.34 -2.51
C ASN A 169 17.67 -4.10 -3.07
N GLN A 170 18.32 -3.32 -2.22
CA GLN A 170 19.04 -2.10 -2.62
C GLN A 170 20.13 -2.41 -3.65
N ALA A 171 20.98 -3.40 -3.38
CA ALA A 171 22.02 -3.82 -4.31
C ALA A 171 21.44 -4.31 -5.65
N ASN A 172 20.37 -5.11 -5.61
CA ASN A 172 19.75 -5.61 -6.83
C ASN A 172 19.00 -4.51 -7.61
N MET A 173 18.39 -3.54 -6.94
CA MET A 173 17.77 -2.40 -7.61
C MET A 173 18.83 -1.53 -8.31
N SER A 174 19.94 -1.23 -7.65
CA SER A 174 21.08 -0.55 -8.28
C SER A 174 21.57 -1.32 -9.51
N ALA A 175 21.76 -2.64 -9.42
CA ALA A 175 22.14 -3.49 -10.55
C ALA A 175 21.12 -3.47 -11.71
N LEU A 176 19.85 -3.21 -11.45
CA LEU A 176 18.79 -3.01 -12.45
C LEU A 176 18.77 -1.59 -13.02
N GLY A 177 19.68 -0.71 -12.61
CA GLY A 177 19.72 0.70 -13.01
C GLY A 177 18.59 1.51 -12.37
N ILE A 178 18.15 1.16 -11.17
CA ILE A 178 17.24 1.93 -10.35
C ILE A 178 18.08 2.68 -9.31
N PRO A 179 18.28 3.99 -9.44
CA PRO A 179 19.19 4.75 -8.60
C PRO A 179 18.82 4.70 -7.11
N GLN A 180 19.85 4.61 -6.27
CA GLN A 180 19.77 4.54 -4.82
C GLN A 180 20.55 5.71 -4.23
N ILE A 181 19.87 6.68 -3.62
CA ILE A 181 20.48 7.88 -3.05
C ILE A 181 20.19 7.91 -1.56
N ALA A 182 21.22 8.00 -0.73
CA ALA A 182 21.07 8.15 0.72
C ALA A 182 21.45 9.56 1.17
N VAL A 183 20.65 10.12 2.05
CA VAL A 183 20.89 11.40 2.72
C VAL A 183 20.92 11.14 4.22
N VAL A 184 22.10 11.10 4.81
CA VAL A 184 22.28 10.83 6.24
C VAL A 184 22.17 12.16 6.99
N MET A 185 21.09 12.28 7.73
CA MET A 185 20.67 13.51 8.44
C MET A 185 20.63 13.31 9.96
N GLY A 186 21.27 12.25 10.42
CA GLY A 186 21.34 11.87 11.82
C GLY A 186 22.11 10.59 12.04
N SER A 187 21.72 9.83 13.07
CA SER A 187 22.39 8.57 13.39
C SER A 187 22.12 7.51 12.33
N CYS A 188 23.16 6.74 12.00
CA CYS A 188 23.07 5.58 11.15
C CYS A 188 23.99 4.48 11.69
N THR A 189 23.45 3.57 12.49
CA THR A 189 24.24 2.67 13.35
C THR A 189 24.02 1.20 12.98
N ALA A 190 25.04 0.39 13.24
CA ALA A 190 25.05 -1.07 13.07
C ALA A 190 24.65 -1.48 11.64
N GLY A 191 23.74 -2.44 11.49
CA GLY A 191 23.28 -2.88 10.16
C GLY A 191 22.70 -1.74 9.30
N GLY A 192 22.11 -0.71 9.92
CA GLY A 192 21.59 0.46 9.22
C GLY A 192 22.65 1.23 8.41
N ALA A 193 23.92 1.16 8.81
CA ALA A 193 25.06 1.77 8.12
C ALA A 193 25.20 1.29 6.66
N TYR A 194 24.67 0.13 6.32
CA TYR A 194 24.68 -0.37 4.95
C TYR A 194 23.71 0.35 4.02
N VAL A 195 22.64 1.01 4.52
CA VAL A 195 21.76 1.79 3.65
C VAL A 195 22.56 2.87 2.91
N PRO A 196 23.29 3.80 3.56
CA PRO A 196 24.14 4.75 2.85
C PRO A 196 25.33 4.09 2.16
N ALA A 197 26.04 3.15 2.82
CA ALA A 197 27.26 2.56 2.26
C ALA A 197 27.03 1.73 0.98
N MET A 198 25.81 1.32 0.69
CA MET A 198 25.41 0.58 -0.51
C MET A 198 24.57 1.41 -1.48
N SER A 199 24.34 2.68 -1.20
CA SER A 199 23.70 3.62 -2.13
C SER A 199 24.67 4.00 -3.25
N ASP A 200 24.12 4.37 -4.42
CA ASP A 200 24.92 4.82 -5.55
C ASP A 200 25.57 6.19 -5.27
N GLU A 201 24.88 7.06 -4.54
CA GLU A 201 25.41 8.31 -4.00
C GLU A 201 24.95 8.51 -2.55
N THR A 202 25.86 8.99 -1.71
CA THR A 202 25.61 9.25 -0.29
C THR A 202 25.98 10.67 0.11
N ILE A 203 25.03 11.35 0.76
CA ILE A 203 25.16 12.71 1.27
C ILE A 203 25.18 12.65 2.80
N MET A 204 26.09 13.38 3.46
CA MET A 204 26.13 13.48 4.91
C MET A 204 26.07 14.92 5.40
N VAL A 205 25.25 15.18 6.42
CA VAL A 205 25.18 16.47 7.11
C VAL A 205 26.27 16.55 8.18
N ARG A 206 27.10 17.57 8.11
CA ARG A 206 28.21 17.76 9.06
C ARG A 206 27.70 17.89 10.50
N GLU A 207 28.53 17.45 11.46
CA GLU A 207 28.28 17.58 12.91
C GLU A 207 26.91 17.02 13.39
N GLN A 208 26.17 16.36 12.49
CA GLN A 208 24.83 15.82 12.74
C GLN A 208 24.70 14.37 12.30
N ALA A 209 25.25 14.04 11.13
CA ALA A 209 25.20 12.70 10.57
C ALA A 209 26.35 11.84 11.06
N THR A 210 26.05 10.58 11.39
CA THR A 210 27.10 9.60 11.71
C THR A 210 26.79 8.26 11.06
N ILE A 211 27.83 7.61 10.52
CA ILE A 211 27.77 6.24 9.98
C ILE A 211 28.83 5.41 10.68
N PHE A 212 28.44 4.36 11.39
CA PHE A 212 29.40 3.39 11.95
C PHE A 212 28.75 2.04 12.22
N LEU A 213 29.51 0.96 12.07
CA LEU A 213 29.04 -0.40 12.39
C LEU A 213 28.92 -0.63 13.90
N ALA A 214 29.81 -0.01 14.66
CA ALA A 214 29.82 -0.09 16.13
C ALA A 214 29.95 1.33 16.69
N GLY A 215 29.01 1.77 17.52
CA GLY A 215 29.06 3.08 18.17
C GLY A 215 30.16 3.19 19.23
N PRO A 216 30.51 4.42 19.68
CA PRO A 216 31.59 4.66 20.63
C PRO A 216 31.59 3.78 21.90
N PRO A 217 30.41 3.47 22.54
CA PRO A 217 30.40 2.57 23.69
C PRO A 217 30.87 1.15 23.36
N LEU A 218 30.51 0.63 22.18
CA LEU A 218 30.90 -0.71 21.76
C LEU A 218 32.37 -0.75 21.36
N VAL A 219 32.88 0.28 20.68
CA VAL A 219 34.31 0.44 20.37
C VAL A 219 35.13 0.42 21.65
N LYS A 220 34.74 1.23 22.64
CA LYS A 220 35.42 1.25 23.95
C LYS A 220 35.41 -0.12 24.62
N ALA A 221 34.30 -0.83 24.60
CA ALA A 221 34.19 -2.15 25.22
C ALA A 221 35.05 -3.21 24.48
N ALA A 222 35.16 -3.12 23.15
CA ALA A 222 35.87 -4.10 22.33
C ALA A 222 37.38 -3.85 22.25
N THR A 223 37.83 -2.60 22.18
CA THR A 223 39.23 -2.23 21.91
C THR A 223 39.86 -1.39 23.00
N GLY A 224 39.08 -0.85 23.93
CA GLY A 224 39.53 0.13 24.94
C GLY A 224 39.67 1.56 24.40
N GLU A 225 39.49 1.80 23.13
CA GLU A 225 39.60 3.10 22.48
C GLU A 225 38.46 4.02 22.90
N VAL A 226 38.78 5.28 23.22
CA VAL A 226 37.80 6.31 23.59
C VAL A 226 37.73 7.32 22.43
N VAL A 227 36.62 7.31 21.71
CA VAL A 227 36.37 8.19 20.55
C VAL A 227 34.98 8.82 20.68
N THR A 228 34.83 10.02 20.11
CA THR A 228 33.50 10.62 19.92
C THR A 228 32.80 10.04 18.71
N ALA A 229 31.48 10.22 18.59
CA ALA A 229 30.74 9.78 17.41
C ALA A 229 31.20 10.47 16.12
N GLU A 230 31.55 11.75 16.21
CA GLU A 230 32.06 12.55 15.07
C GLU A 230 33.44 12.06 14.62
N GLU A 231 34.35 11.81 15.54
CA GLU A 231 35.69 11.25 15.22
C GLU A 231 35.63 9.83 14.68
N LEU A 232 34.63 9.05 15.09
CA LEU A 232 34.46 7.65 14.66
C LEU A 232 33.83 7.53 13.26
N GLY A 233 32.82 8.33 12.97
CA GLY A 233 32.07 8.18 11.72
C GLY A 233 31.24 9.39 11.35
N GLY A 234 31.69 10.61 11.64
CA GLY A 234 31.08 11.86 11.20
C GLY A 234 31.33 12.16 9.72
N ALA A 235 30.71 13.23 9.23
CA ALA A 235 30.80 13.63 7.82
C ALA A 235 32.24 13.93 7.40
N ASP A 236 33.05 14.51 8.27
CA ASP A 236 34.47 14.79 7.98
C ASP A 236 35.28 13.50 7.72
N VAL A 237 35.03 12.47 8.52
CA VAL A 237 35.67 11.16 8.33
C VAL A 237 35.26 10.55 7.00
N HIS A 238 33.98 10.52 6.72
CA HIS A 238 33.45 9.76 5.58
C HIS A 238 33.55 10.48 4.24
N CYS A 239 33.50 11.80 4.22
CA CYS A 239 33.69 12.57 2.97
C CYS A 239 35.16 12.85 2.66
N LYS A 240 36.05 12.93 3.69
CA LYS A 240 37.45 13.35 3.47
C LYS A 240 38.49 12.23 3.58
N THR A 241 38.18 11.17 4.35
CA THR A 241 39.17 10.13 4.68
C THR A 241 38.77 8.75 4.19
N SER A 242 37.59 8.26 4.54
CA SER A 242 37.17 6.89 4.23
C SER A 242 36.53 6.74 2.84
N GLY A 243 35.96 7.82 2.31
CA GLY A 243 35.26 7.81 1.02
C GLY A 243 33.92 7.05 1.05
N VAL A 244 33.30 6.87 2.21
CA VAL A 244 31.97 6.23 2.34
C VAL A 244 30.86 7.16 1.87
N ALA A 245 31.05 8.49 1.99
CA ALA A 245 30.11 9.49 1.54
C ALA A 245 30.71 10.38 0.43
N ASP A 246 29.90 10.74 -0.54
CA ASP A 246 30.29 11.47 -1.75
C ASP A 246 30.08 12.98 -1.63
N HIS A 247 29.09 13.39 -0.84
CA HIS A 247 28.70 14.79 -0.72
C HIS A 247 28.64 15.24 0.73
N TYR A 248 29.28 16.39 1.00
CA TYR A 248 29.31 17.04 2.30
C TYR A 248 28.27 18.15 2.35
N ALA A 249 27.31 18.08 3.26
CA ALA A 249 26.26 19.06 3.44
C ALA A 249 26.45 19.86 4.74
N GLU A 250 26.16 21.15 4.71
CA GLU A 250 26.28 22.04 5.85
C GLU A 250 25.14 21.85 6.87
N ASP A 251 23.93 21.57 6.38
CA ASP A 251 22.70 21.38 7.14
C ASP A 251 21.69 20.54 6.35
N ASP A 252 20.50 20.32 6.93
CA ASP A 252 19.41 19.55 6.32
C ASP A 252 18.97 20.16 4.98
N GLU A 253 18.87 21.49 4.87
CA GLU A 253 18.44 22.17 3.63
C GLU A 253 19.45 21.98 2.50
N HIS A 254 20.73 22.14 2.81
CA HIS A 254 21.79 21.90 1.84
C HIS A 254 21.84 20.43 1.41
N ALA A 255 21.64 19.49 2.34
CA ALA A 255 21.60 18.06 2.03
C ALA A 255 20.45 17.72 1.07
N LEU A 256 19.26 18.29 1.27
CA LEU A 256 18.12 18.11 0.38
C LEU A 256 18.38 18.75 -1.00
N ALA A 257 19.02 19.91 -1.07
CA ALA A 257 19.42 20.53 -2.34
C ALA A 257 20.43 19.66 -3.11
N LEU A 258 21.38 19.03 -2.40
CA LEU A 258 22.31 18.07 -2.99
C LEU A 258 21.59 16.83 -3.53
N ALA A 259 20.63 16.27 -2.78
CA ALA A 259 19.81 15.15 -3.24
C ALA A 259 19.02 15.51 -4.51
N ARG A 260 18.41 16.68 -4.55
CA ARG A 260 17.73 17.17 -5.77
C ARG A 260 18.71 17.25 -6.96
N ARG A 261 19.94 17.73 -6.75
CA ARG A 261 20.97 17.76 -7.78
C ARG A 261 21.37 16.36 -8.27
N CYS A 262 21.48 15.36 -7.38
CA CYS A 262 21.72 13.97 -7.78
C CYS A 262 20.60 13.48 -8.71
N ILE A 263 19.33 13.74 -8.36
CA ILE A 263 18.19 13.37 -9.21
C ILE A 263 18.22 14.09 -10.57
N ALA A 264 18.52 15.39 -10.61
CA ALA A 264 18.60 16.16 -11.85
C ALA A 264 19.64 15.58 -12.84
N ASN A 265 20.69 14.94 -12.32
CA ASN A 265 21.78 14.37 -13.12
C ASN A 265 21.51 12.93 -13.62
N LEU A 266 20.38 12.29 -13.25
CA LEU A 266 20.11 10.89 -13.59
C LEU A 266 19.84 10.63 -15.07
N ASN A 267 19.55 11.65 -15.89
CA ASN A 267 19.04 11.48 -17.26
C ASN A 267 17.84 10.51 -17.32
N TRP A 268 16.94 10.62 -16.33
CA TRP A 268 15.84 9.68 -16.15
C TRP A 268 14.76 9.83 -17.21
N ARG A 269 14.21 8.71 -17.67
CA ARG A 269 13.10 8.69 -18.62
C ARG A 269 12.12 7.58 -18.26
N LYS A 270 10.82 7.85 -18.40
CA LYS A 270 9.78 6.84 -18.34
C LYS A 270 9.91 5.88 -19.53
N LEU A 271 9.79 4.58 -19.26
CA LEU A 271 9.92 3.52 -20.26
C LEU A 271 8.57 3.00 -20.74
N GLY A 272 7.53 3.06 -19.90
CA GLY A 272 6.17 2.67 -20.25
C GLY A 272 5.51 3.70 -21.18
N GLN A 273 4.86 3.20 -22.22
CA GLN A 273 4.11 4.04 -23.17
C GLN A 273 2.65 3.63 -23.17
N LEU A 274 1.77 4.60 -22.97
CA LEU A 274 0.32 4.45 -23.11
C LEU A 274 -0.20 5.56 -24.01
N ASP A 275 -1.31 5.30 -24.72
CA ASP A 275 -2.08 6.32 -25.43
C ASP A 275 -2.75 7.26 -24.41
N SER A 276 -1.97 8.16 -23.81
CA SER A 276 -2.47 9.14 -22.86
C SER A 276 -3.09 10.33 -23.59
N ARG A 277 -4.14 10.91 -23.01
CA ARG A 277 -4.86 12.08 -23.53
C ARG A 277 -4.96 13.16 -22.47
N ALA A 278 -5.43 14.34 -22.88
CA ALA A 278 -5.78 15.37 -21.91
C ALA A 278 -6.87 14.83 -20.95
N PRO A 279 -6.69 15.03 -19.62
CA PRO A 279 -7.68 14.56 -18.64
C PRO A 279 -9.00 15.30 -18.80
N ILE A 280 -10.10 14.59 -18.62
CA ILE A 280 -11.46 15.14 -18.58
C ILE A 280 -12.06 14.79 -17.23
N ALA A 281 -12.64 15.79 -16.55
CA ALA A 281 -13.29 15.55 -15.27
C ALA A 281 -14.48 14.59 -15.42
N PRO A 282 -14.79 13.75 -14.42
CA PRO A 282 -16.04 13.02 -14.37
C PRO A 282 -17.23 13.99 -14.38
N ARG A 283 -18.38 13.54 -14.84
CA ARG A 283 -19.62 14.33 -14.87
C ARG A 283 -20.27 14.49 -13.50
N TYR A 284 -19.90 13.64 -12.55
CA TYR A 284 -20.43 13.58 -11.18
C TYR A 284 -19.32 13.90 -10.21
N ALA A 285 -19.67 14.60 -9.11
CA ALA A 285 -18.71 15.00 -8.10
C ALA A 285 -18.14 13.79 -7.34
N ALA A 286 -16.86 13.85 -7.00
CA ALA A 286 -16.18 12.78 -6.28
C ALA A 286 -16.78 12.55 -4.88
N GLU A 287 -17.28 13.61 -4.23
CA GLU A 287 -17.91 13.57 -2.91
C GLU A 287 -19.24 12.79 -2.90
N GLU A 288 -19.87 12.61 -4.07
CA GLU A 288 -21.05 11.75 -4.16
C GLU A 288 -20.73 10.29 -3.85
N LEU A 289 -19.44 9.86 -3.96
CA LEU A 289 -19.00 8.51 -3.57
C LEU A 289 -19.34 8.17 -2.12
N TYR A 290 -19.44 9.16 -1.25
CA TYR A 290 -19.82 8.91 0.14
C TYR A 290 -21.26 8.37 0.29
N GLY A 291 -22.16 8.69 -0.65
CA GLY A 291 -23.55 8.22 -0.61
C GLY A 291 -23.86 7.05 -1.55
N VAL A 292 -22.90 6.64 -2.39
CA VAL A 292 -23.07 5.53 -3.35
C VAL A 292 -23.11 4.17 -2.65
N ILE A 293 -22.24 3.96 -1.68
CA ILE A 293 -22.15 2.67 -0.97
C ILE A 293 -23.19 2.62 0.14
N PRO A 294 -24.10 1.63 0.15
CA PRO A 294 -25.07 1.47 1.22
C PRO A 294 -24.41 1.29 2.59
N ALA A 295 -24.96 1.93 3.61
CA ALA A 295 -24.51 1.76 5.00
C ALA A 295 -24.66 0.30 5.49
N ASP A 296 -25.71 -0.39 5.02
CA ASP A 296 -25.86 -1.84 5.21
C ASP A 296 -25.15 -2.58 4.07
N ALA A 297 -24.05 -3.26 4.40
CA ALA A 297 -23.26 -4.04 3.44
C ALA A 297 -24.03 -5.20 2.75
N LYS A 298 -25.25 -5.52 3.20
CA LYS A 298 -26.11 -6.51 2.57
C LYS A 298 -26.95 -5.93 1.43
N GLN A 299 -27.07 -4.61 1.37
CA GLN A 299 -27.81 -3.96 0.29
C GLN A 299 -26.94 -3.90 -0.97
N PRO A 300 -27.45 -4.38 -2.12
CA PRO A 300 -26.72 -4.29 -3.38
C PRO A 300 -26.73 -2.86 -3.91
N PHE A 301 -25.68 -2.50 -4.65
CA PHE A 301 -25.62 -1.26 -5.42
C PHE A 301 -24.98 -1.55 -6.78
N ASP A 302 -25.23 -0.72 -7.78
CA ASP A 302 -24.58 -0.86 -9.08
C ASP A 302 -23.20 -0.21 -9.03
N VAL A 303 -22.15 -1.01 -9.22
CA VAL A 303 -20.76 -0.53 -9.20
C VAL A 303 -20.44 0.48 -10.30
N ARG A 304 -21.29 0.57 -11.37
CA ARG A 304 -21.16 1.61 -12.39
C ARG A 304 -21.30 3.01 -11.83
N GLU A 305 -21.99 3.16 -10.70
CA GLU A 305 -22.09 4.43 -9.97
C GLU A 305 -20.72 4.87 -9.41
N VAL A 306 -19.92 3.94 -8.92
CA VAL A 306 -18.53 4.21 -8.52
C VAL A 306 -17.68 4.55 -9.75
N ILE A 307 -17.75 3.74 -10.79
CA ILE A 307 -16.98 3.94 -12.02
C ILE A 307 -17.26 5.32 -12.63
N ALA A 308 -18.53 5.73 -12.71
CA ALA A 308 -18.94 7.02 -13.26
C ALA A 308 -18.33 8.24 -12.56
N ARG A 309 -17.89 8.10 -11.30
CA ARG A 309 -17.31 9.18 -10.49
C ARG A 309 -15.78 9.19 -10.47
N ILE A 310 -15.15 8.18 -11.09
CA ILE A 310 -13.68 8.10 -11.13
C ILE A 310 -13.09 8.15 -12.55
N VAL A 311 -13.89 7.82 -13.58
CA VAL A 311 -13.40 7.79 -14.98
C VAL A 311 -13.67 9.10 -15.73
N ASP A 312 -12.83 9.37 -16.72
CA ASP A 312 -12.91 10.56 -17.57
C ASP A 312 -14.27 10.65 -18.28
N ASP A 313 -14.90 11.82 -18.21
CA ASP A 313 -16.23 12.13 -18.79
C ASP A 313 -17.32 11.10 -18.42
N SER A 314 -17.12 10.35 -17.31
CA SER A 314 -17.98 9.23 -16.89
C SER A 314 -18.24 8.19 -18.00
N GLN A 315 -17.24 7.96 -18.85
CA GLN A 315 -17.34 7.06 -20.01
C GLN A 315 -16.77 5.68 -19.74
N LEU A 316 -17.52 4.65 -20.09
CA LEU A 316 -17.10 3.24 -20.04
C LEU A 316 -17.45 2.55 -21.34
N ASP A 317 -16.53 1.77 -21.91
CA ASP A 317 -16.79 0.84 -22.99
C ASP A 317 -16.95 -0.56 -22.39
N GLU A 318 -18.19 -0.91 -22.01
CA GLU A 318 -18.46 -2.12 -21.25
C GLU A 318 -18.38 -3.37 -22.13
N PHE A 319 -17.54 -4.31 -21.74
CA PHE A 319 -17.33 -5.59 -22.39
C PHE A 319 -18.34 -6.64 -21.90
N LYS A 320 -19.02 -7.30 -22.83
CA LYS A 320 -20.02 -8.35 -22.54
C LYS A 320 -21.06 -7.92 -21.50
N ALA A 321 -21.68 -6.75 -21.68
CA ALA A 321 -22.63 -6.16 -20.72
C ALA A 321 -23.79 -7.10 -20.34
N LEU A 322 -24.22 -7.99 -21.27
CA LEU A 322 -25.34 -8.93 -21.07
C LEU A 322 -24.92 -10.32 -20.57
N PHE A 323 -23.61 -10.59 -20.42
CA PHE A 323 -23.09 -11.89 -19.97
C PHE A 323 -22.27 -11.71 -18.68
N GLY A 324 -22.49 -12.57 -17.69
CA GLY A 324 -21.78 -12.50 -16.41
C GLY A 324 -21.98 -11.14 -15.73
N THR A 325 -23.21 -10.69 -15.59
CA THR A 325 -23.60 -9.33 -15.18
C THR A 325 -23.18 -8.95 -13.75
N THR A 326 -22.79 -9.93 -12.93
CA THR A 326 -22.28 -9.71 -11.58
C THR A 326 -20.81 -9.30 -11.53
N LEU A 327 -20.16 -9.20 -12.71
CA LEU A 327 -18.84 -8.60 -12.88
C LEU A 327 -18.93 -7.59 -14.03
N VAL A 328 -18.71 -6.32 -13.77
CA VAL A 328 -18.57 -5.28 -14.79
C VAL A 328 -17.13 -5.27 -15.28
N CYS A 329 -16.94 -5.41 -16.58
CA CYS A 329 -15.64 -5.29 -17.25
C CYS A 329 -15.75 -4.22 -18.33
N GLY A 330 -14.79 -3.30 -18.43
CA GLY A 330 -14.83 -2.28 -19.46
C GLY A 330 -13.55 -1.45 -19.55
N PHE A 331 -13.34 -0.86 -20.74
CA PHE A 331 -12.25 0.08 -20.97
C PHE A 331 -12.72 1.50 -20.68
N ALA A 332 -11.86 2.26 -20.01
CA ALA A 332 -12.10 3.65 -19.63
C ALA A 332 -10.78 4.45 -19.65
N ARG A 333 -10.85 5.70 -19.20
CA ARG A 333 -9.67 6.52 -18.89
C ARG A 333 -9.78 7.09 -17.50
N ILE A 334 -8.65 7.20 -16.82
CA ILE A 334 -8.51 7.93 -15.56
C ILE A 334 -7.39 8.94 -15.74
N ASN A 335 -7.73 10.21 -15.60
CA ASN A 335 -6.79 11.32 -15.78
C ASN A 335 -6.02 11.23 -17.12
N GLY A 336 -6.73 10.84 -18.19
CA GLY A 336 -6.19 10.67 -19.54
C GLY A 336 -5.53 9.30 -19.80
N TYR A 337 -5.16 8.52 -18.78
CA TYR A 337 -4.54 7.20 -18.94
C TYR A 337 -5.60 6.14 -19.24
N PRO A 338 -5.38 5.27 -20.26
CA PRO A 338 -6.27 4.15 -20.52
C PRO A 338 -6.18 3.12 -19.39
N VAL A 339 -7.34 2.58 -18.99
CA VAL A 339 -7.45 1.53 -17.98
C VAL A 339 -8.49 0.49 -18.36
N ALA A 340 -8.25 -0.75 -17.98
CA ALA A 340 -9.19 -1.86 -18.08
C ALA A 340 -9.73 -2.17 -16.69
N ILE A 341 -11.02 -1.94 -16.47
CA ILE A 341 -11.67 -2.02 -15.16
C ILE A 341 -12.39 -3.36 -15.03
N LEU A 342 -12.14 -4.08 -13.93
CA LEU A 342 -12.95 -5.19 -13.43
C LEU A 342 -13.55 -4.78 -12.10
N ALA A 343 -14.88 -4.78 -11.99
CA ALA A 343 -15.59 -4.32 -10.81
C ALA A 343 -16.68 -5.31 -10.41
N ASN A 344 -16.69 -5.71 -9.13
CA ASN A 344 -17.73 -6.59 -8.63
C ASN A 344 -19.09 -5.88 -8.59
N ASN A 345 -20.10 -6.55 -9.11
CA ASN A 345 -21.50 -6.13 -9.10
C ASN A 345 -22.40 -7.23 -8.49
N GLY A 346 -21.84 -8.03 -7.59
CA GLY A 346 -22.48 -9.15 -6.95
C GLY A 346 -21.55 -10.35 -6.77
N ILE A 347 -22.13 -11.52 -6.48
CA ILE A 347 -21.41 -12.79 -6.31
C ILE A 347 -20.78 -13.23 -7.62
N LEU A 348 -19.59 -13.82 -7.60
CA LEU A 348 -18.94 -14.36 -8.79
C LEU A 348 -19.52 -15.72 -9.15
N PHE A 349 -20.20 -15.78 -10.29
CA PHE A 349 -20.64 -17.00 -10.97
C PHE A 349 -19.62 -17.47 -12.01
N ALA A 350 -19.80 -18.68 -12.55
CA ALA A 350 -18.92 -19.26 -13.55
C ALA A 350 -18.77 -18.38 -14.80
N GLU A 351 -19.88 -17.84 -15.29
CA GLU A 351 -19.91 -16.92 -16.45
C GLU A 351 -19.22 -15.58 -16.16
N ALA A 352 -19.34 -15.06 -14.94
CA ALA A 352 -18.62 -13.86 -14.50
C ALA A 352 -17.11 -14.10 -14.48
N ALA A 353 -16.67 -15.27 -13.98
CA ALA A 353 -15.27 -15.65 -13.98
C ALA A 353 -14.70 -15.85 -15.39
N GLN A 354 -15.46 -16.46 -16.31
CA GLN A 354 -15.07 -16.59 -17.72
C GLN A 354 -14.95 -15.23 -18.41
N LYS A 355 -15.91 -14.33 -18.19
CA LYS A 355 -15.87 -12.95 -18.70
C LYS A 355 -14.62 -12.22 -18.21
N GLY A 356 -14.35 -12.30 -16.90
CA GLY A 356 -13.19 -11.66 -16.28
C GLY A 356 -11.87 -12.18 -16.81
N ALA A 357 -11.71 -13.51 -16.94
CA ALA A 357 -10.51 -14.12 -17.51
C ALA A 357 -10.25 -13.62 -18.95
N HIS A 358 -11.25 -13.69 -19.82
CA HIS A 358 -11.16 -13.21 -21.19
C HIS A 358 -10.82 -11.69 -21.24
N PHE A 359 -11.42 -10.89 -20.38
CA PHE A 359 -11.16 -9.45 -20.35
C PHE A 359 -9.74 -9.12 -19.88
N VAL A 360 -9.20 -9.84 -18.89
CA VAL A 360 -7.79 -9.73 -18.46
C VAL A 360 -6.84 -10.05 -19.62
N GLU A 361 -7.12 -11.12 -20.38
CA GLU A 361 -6.31 -11.48 -21.55
C GLU A 361 -6.31 -10.36 -22.60
N LEU A 362 -7.48 -9.77 -22.90
CA LEU A 362 -7.60 -8.64 -23.83
C LEU A 362 -6.81 -7.42 -23.35
N ALA A 363 -6.89 -7.08 -22.06
CA ALA A 363 -6.16 -5.96 -21.48
C ALA A 363 -4.64 -6.19 -21.58
N CYS A 364 -4.18 -7.41 -21.26
CA CYS A 364 -2.77 -7.79 -21.36
C CYS A 364 -2.27 -7.73 -22.80
N GLN A 365 -3.03 -8.24 -23.78
CA GLN A 365 -2.69 -8.18 -25.20
C GLN A 365 -2.54 -6.73 -25.69
N ARG A 366 -3.34 -5.82 -25.17
CA ARG A 366 -3.34 -4.39 -25.51
C ARG A 366 -2.36 -3.56 -24.70
N GLY A 367 -1.66 -4.14 -23.73
CA GLY A 367 -0.77 -3.42 -22.82
C GLY A 367 -1.48 -2.38 -21.94
N ILE A 368 -2.76 -2.59 -21.63
CA ILE A 368 -3.57 -1.65 -20.84
C ILE A 368 -3.54 -2.05 -19.36
N PRO A 369 -3.22 -1.14 -18.45
CA PRO A 369 -3.26 -1.40 -17.00
C PRO A 369 -4.65 -1.86 -16.52
N LEU A 370 -4.64 -2.77 -15.53
CA LEU A 370 -5.84 -3.34 -14.92
C LEU A 370 -6.18 -2.62 -13.62
N LEU A 371 -7.45 -2.25 -13.46
CA LEU A 371 -8.01 -1.74 -12.21
C LEU A 371 -9.08 -2.69 -11.70
N PHE A 372 -8.91 -3.15 -10.47
CA PHE A 372 -9.87 -4.00 -9.77
C PHE A 372 -10.59 -3.20 -8.68
N LEU A 373 -11.91 -3.08 -8.79
CA LEU A 373 -12.77 -2.53 -7.74
C LEU A 373 -13.44 -3.69 -7.02
N GLN A 374 -12.95 -4.01 -5.83
CA GLN A 374 -13.42 -5.16 -5.06
C GLN A 374 -14.61 -4.81 -4.17
N ASN A 375 -15.70 -5.51 -4.37
CA ASN A 375 -16.80 -5.67 -3.42
C ASN A 375 -17.33 -7.10 -3.58
N ILE A 376 -16.59 -8.07 -3.04
CA ILE A 376 -16.80 -9.49 -3.28
C ILE A 376 -17.02 -10.26 -1.98
N THR A 377 -18.11 -11.03 -1.93
CA THR A 377 -18.42 -11.95 -0.84
C THR A 377 -17.92 -13.38 -1.09
N GLY A 378 -17.47 -13.67 -2.31
CA GLY A 378 -16.93 -14.98 -2.72
C GLY A 378 -17.45 -15.44 -4.09
N PHE A 379 -16.96 -16.59 -4.52
CA PHE A 379 -17.59 -17.35 -5.61
C PHE A 379 -18.87 -18.02 -5.10
N MET A 380 -19.82 -18.22 -6.01
CA MET A 380 -21.07 -18.92 -5.68
C MET A 380 -20.79 -20.38 -5.32
N VAL A 381 -21.45 -20.85 -4.27
CA VAL A 381 -21.31 -22.21 -3.73
C VAL A 381 -22.58 -23.03 -3.89
N GLY A 382 -22.45 -24.35 -3.87
CA GLY A 382 -23.57 -25.27 -3.91
C GLY A 382 -23.46 -26.30 -5.05
N LYS A 383 -24.11 -27.45 -4.89
CA LYS A 383 -24.01 -28.61 -5.79
C LYS A 383 -24.15 -28.25 -7.28
N LYS A 384 -25.17 -27.47 -7.62
CA LYS A 384 -25.42 -27.02 -9.00
C LYS A 384 -24.24 -26.26 -9.61
N TYR A 385 -23.56 -25.44 -8.81
CA TYR A 385 -22.45 -24.60 -9.26
C TYR A 385 -21.16 -25.40 -9.36
N GLU A 386 -20.94 -26.37 -8.45
CA GLU A 386 -19.83 -27.31 -8.56
C GLU A 386 -19.96 -28.20 -9.79
N GLU A 387 -21.14 -28.76 -10.04
CA GLU A 387 -21.45 -29.51 -11.27
C GLU A 387 -21.30 -28.66 -12.54
N GLY A 388 -21.62 -27.37 -12.47
CA GLY A 388 -21.41 -26.36 -13.53
C GLY A 388 -19.94 -25.95 -13.72
N GLY A 389 -19.02 -26.45 -12.89
CA GLY A 389 -17.59 -26.22 -13.00
C GLY A 389 -17.12 -24.88 -12.46
N ILE A 390 -17.74 -24.33 -11.41
CA ILE A 390 -17.36 -23.06 -10.78
C ILE A 390 -15.88 -23.06 -10.40
N ALA A 391 -15.33 -24.17 -9.88
CA ALA A 391 -13.93 -24.29 -9.49
C ALA A 391 -12.99 -24.08 -10.70
N LYS A 392 -13.26 -24.73 -11.85
CA LYS A 392 -12.41 -24.57 -13.06
C LYS A 392 -12.56 -23.19 -13.69
N HIS A 393 -13.76 -22.60 -13.69
CA HIS A 393 -13.97 -21.26 -14.26
C HIS A 393 -13.42 -20.17 -13.35
N GLY A 394 -13.56 -20.32 -12.03
CA GLY A 394 -12.89 -19.47 -11.05
C GLY A 394 -11.36 -19.52 -11.19
N ALA A 395 -10.80 -20.73 -11.35
CA ALA A 395 -9.37 -20.92 -11.56
C ALA A 395 -8.85 -20.23 -12.84
N LYS A 396 -9.66 -20.13 -13.92
CA LYS A 396 -9.27 -19.37 -15.12
C LYS A 396 -9.07 -17.89 -14.82
N LEU A 397 -10.00 -17.27 -14.10
CA LEU A 397 -9.87 -15.88 -13.70
C LEU A 397 -8.65 -15.67 -12.78
N VAL A 398 -8.49 -16.51 -11.77
CA VAL A 398 -7.34 -16.47 -10.86
C VAL A 398 -6.02 -16.63 -11.62
N THR A 399 -5.93 -17.56 -12.57
CA THR A 399 -4.74 -17.76 -13.41
C THR A 399 -4.47 -16.55 -14.31
N ALA A 400 -5.50 -15.98 -14.94
CA ALA A 400 -5.34 -14.80 -15.78
C ALA A 400 -4.79 -13.61 -14.99
N VAL A 401 -5.35 -13.35 -13.81
CA VAL A 401 -4.89 -12.29 -12.91
C VAL A 401 -3.46 -12.52 -12.39
N ALA A 402 -3.13 -13.76 -12.02
CA ALA A 402 -1.81 -14.13 -11.53
C ALA A 402 -0.72 -13.94 -12.60
N CYS A 403 -1.01 -14.30 -13.86
CA CYS A 403 -0.05 -14.22 -14.96
C CYS A 403 0.07 -12.81 -15.57
N ALA A 404 -0.91 -11.93 -15.37
CA ALA A 404 -0.92 -10.60 -15.97
C ALA A 404 0.31 -9.77 -15.56
N GLN A 405 1.06 -9.27 -16.57
CA GLN A 405 2.27 -8.45 -16.39
C GLN A 405 2.00 -6.95 -16.55
N VAL A 406 0.85 -6.57 -17.13
CA VAL A 406 0.44 -5.16 -17.13
C VAL A 406 0.28 -4.65 -15.70
N PRO A 407 0.51 -3.35 -15.42
CA PRO A 407 0.29 -2.79 -14.09
C PRO A 407 -1.11 -3.12 -13.58
N LYS A 408 -1.20 -3.63 -12.36
CA LYS A 408 -2.46 -3.99 -11.68
C LYS A 408 -2.66 -3.07 -10.48
N PHE A 409 -3.84 -2.52 -10.35
CA PHE A 409 -4.23 -1.67 -9.22
C PHE A 409 -5.51 -2.22 -8.61
N THR A 410 -5.60 -2.22 -7.28
CA THR A 410 -6.77 -2.72 -6.57
C THR A 410 -7.26 -1.69 -5.57
N VAL A 411 -8.57 -1.45 -5.58
CA VAL A 411 -9.26 -0.67 -4.54
C VAL A 411 -10.37 -1.54 -3.95
N ILE A 412 -10.27 -1.84 -2.67
CA ILE A 412 -11.32 -2.55 -1.94
C ILE A 412 -12.35 -1.52 -1.48
N ILE A 413 -13.49 -1.47 -2.17
CA ILE A 413 -14.55 -0.49 -1.94
C ILE A 413 -15.66 -1.01 -1.01
N GLY A 414 -15.57 -2.29 -0.61
CA GLY A 414 -16.53 -2.97 0.24
C GLY A 414 -15.96 -4.29 0.76
N GLY A 415 -16.64 -5.41 0.56
CA GLY A 415 -16.18 -6.73 0.99
C GLY A 415 -15.03 -7.26 0.13
N SER A 416 -14.10 -8.01 0.75
CA SER A 416 -13.06 -8.78 0.07
C SER A 416 -12.88 -10.12 0.79
N PHE A 417 -13.67 -11.13 0.41
CA PHE A 417 -13.74 -12.38 1.14
C PHE A 417 -13.39 -13.59 0.29
N GLY A 418 -12.69 -14.55 0.93
CA GLY A 418 -12.37 -15.87 0.37
C GLY A 418 -11.59 -15.81 -0.94
N ALA A 419 -11.78 -16.84 -1.78
CA ALA A 419 -11.11 -16.95 -3.08
C ALA A 419 -11.52 -15.87 -4.09
N GLY A 420 -12.61 -15.14 -3.83
CA GLY A 420 -12.98 -13.95 -4.60
C GLY A 420 -11.91 -12.87 -4.58
N ASN A 421 -11.23 -12.70 -3.42
CA ASN A 421 -10.07 -11.83 -3.29
C ASN A 421 -8.97 -12.16 -4.32
N TYR A 422 -8.72 -13.45 -4.58
CA TYR A 422 -7.69 -13.91 -5.52
C TYR A 422 -8.06 -13.56 -6.97
N GLY A 423 -9.29 -13.84 -7.37
CA GLY A 423 -9.79 -13.51 -8.71
C GLY A 423 -9.88 -12.01 -9.00
N MET A 424 -9.92 -11.19 -7.95
CA MET A 424 -9.98 -9.72 -8.03
C MET A 424 -8.67 -9.04 -7.63
N CYS A 425 -7.53 -9.74 -7.78
CA CYS A 425 -6.19 -9.20 -7.54
C CYS A 425 -5.99 -8.68 -6.10
N GLY A 426 -6.17 -9.55 -5.10
CA GLY A 426 -5.79 -9.27 -3.72
C GLY A 426 -4.28 -9.16 -3.54
N ARG A 427 -3.84 -8.87 -2.32
CA ARG A 427 -2.42 -8.58 -2.00
C ARG A 427 -1.44 -9.65 -2.49
N ALA A 428 -1.80 -10.93 -2.41
CA ALA A 428 -0.97 -12.07 -2.83
C ALA A 428 -0.84 -12.22 -4.37
N TYR A 429 -1.54 -11.41 -5.15
CA TYR A 429 -1.50 -11.40 -6.61
C TYR A 429 -0.69 -10.23 -7.18
N ASP A 430 0.16 -9.65 -6.36
CA ASP A 430 1.12 -8.60 -6.71
C ASP A 430 0.51 -7.41 -7.47
N PRO A 431 -0.55 -6.75 -6.93
CA PRO A 431 -0.91 -5.45 -7.47
C PRO A 431 0.22 -4.45 -7.22
N ARG A 432 0.47 -3.55 -8.18
CA ARG A 432 1.41 -2.44 -7.99
C ARG A 432 1.05 -1.65 -6.75
N PHE A 433 -0.26 -1.45 -6.55
CA PHE A 433 -0.84 -0.86 -5.35
C PHE A 433 -2.18 -1.50 -5.02
N LEU A 434 -2.48 -1.56 -3.72
CA LEU A 434 -3.75 -1.98 -3.19
C LEU A 434 -4.17 -1.02 -2.08
N TRP A 435 -5.34 -0.41 -2.22
CA TRP A 435 -5.92 0.46 -1.19
C TRP A 435 -7.27 -0.07 -0.72
N MET A 436 -7.67 0.41 0.45
CA MET A 436 -8.99 0.15 1.02
C MET A 436 -9.75 1.46 1.27
N TRP A 437 -11.05 1.44 1.09
CA TRP A 437 -11.91 2.48 1.64
C TRP A 437 -12.17 2.22 3.13
N PRO A 438 -12.56 3.22 3.94
CA PRO A 438 -12.76 3.02 5.38
C PRO A 438 -13.84 1.98 5.74
N ASN A 439 -14.89 1.87 4.90
CA ASN A 439 -15.95 0.87 5.04
C ASN A 439 -15.55 -0.54 4.61
N ALA A 440 -14.38 -0.72 4.02
CA ALA A 440 -13.96 -2.01 3.47
C ALA A 440 -13.71 -3.05 4.57
N ARG A 441 -13.96 -4.32 4.21
CA ARG A 441 -13.76 -5.48 5.09
C ARG A 441 -13.05 -6.58 4.33
N ILE A 442 -12.05 -7.21 4.96
CA ILE A 442 -11.25 -8.28 4.36
C ILE A 442 -11.16 -9.49 5.29
N GLY A 443 -11.26 -10.70 4.75
CA GLY A 443 -11.13 -11.93 5.52
C GLY A 443 -11.38 -13.18 4.69
N VAL A 444 -11.31 -14.34 5.35
CA VAL A 444 -11.64 -15.61 4.71
C VAL A 444 -13.13 -15.69 4.38
N MET A 445 -13.98 -15.21 5.31
CA MET A 445 -15.44 -15.13 5.19
C MET A 445 -15.99 -14.08 6.16
N GLY A 446 -17.24 -13.70 5.99
CA GLY A 446 -17.90 -12.77 6.92
C GLY A 446 -18.04 -13.34 8.34
N ALA A 447 -18.02 -12.48 9.35
CA ALA A 447 -18.02 -12.86 10.76
C ALA A 447 -19.18 -13.81 11.15
N GLN A 448 -20.39 -13.50 10.69
CA GLN A 448 -21.56 -14.32 10.97
C GLN A 448 -21.48 -15.72 10.33
N GLN A 449 -20.92 -15.82 9.13
CA GLN A 449 -20.71 -17.10 8.45
C GLN A 449 -19.66 -17.92 9.18
N ALA A 450 -18.53 -17.32 9.55
CA ALA A 450 -17.46 -17.99 10.29
C ALA A 450 -17.97 -18.54 11.63
N ALA A 451 -18.67 -17.72 12.40
CA ALA A 451 -19.28 -18.13 13.65
C ALA A 451 -20.30 -19.27 13.47
N GLY A 452 -21.15 -19.19 12.43
CA GLY A 452 -22.12 -20.24 12.10
C GLY A 452 -21.46 -21.58 11.80
N VAL A 453 -20.38 -21.60 10.99
CA VAL A 453 -19.63 -22.83 10.67
C VAL A 453 -19.02 -23.45 11.93
N LEU A 454 -18.37 -22.64 12.77
CA LEU A 454 -17.72 -23.13 14.00
C LEU A 454 -18.72 -23.65 15.02
N VAL A 455 -19.88 -22.99 15.15
CA VAL A 455 -21.00 -23.45 15.97
C VAL A 455 -21.53 -24.78 15.47
N GLN A 456 -21.75 -24.91 14.15
CA GLN A 456 -22.23 -26.15 13.56
C GLN A 456 -21.29 -27.35 13.85
N VAL A 457 -19.98 -27.15 13.68
CA VAL A 457 -18.97 -28.16 14.01
C VAL A 457 -19.04 -28.58 15.49
N LYS A 458 -19.20 -27.62 16.40
CA LYS A 458 -19.32 -27.90 17.83
C LYS A 458 -20.64 -28.64 18.18
N ARG A 459 -21.74 -28.23 17.56
CA ARG A 459 -23.04 -28.91 17.71
C ARG A 459 -22.97 -30.37 17.26
N GLU A 460 -22.33 -30.65 16.13
CA GLU A 460 -22.12 -32.02 15.65
C GLU A 460 -21.19 -32.82 16.56
N GLN A 461 -20.15 -32.23 17.13
CA GLN A 461 -19.27 -32.88 18.10
C GLN A 461 -20.05 -33.24 19.40
N ALA A 462 -20.84 -32.31 19.93
CA ALA A 462 -21.68 -32.53 21.10
C ALA A 462 -22.69 -33.65 20.85
N ALA A 463 -23.37 -33.64 19.70
CA ALA A 463 -24.32 -34.69 19.30
C ALA A 463 -23.66 -36.08 19.23
N ARG A 464 -22.44 -36.17 18.65
CA ARG A 464 -21.68 -37.44 18.62
C ARG A 464 -21.25 -37.91 20.00
N ALA A 465 -21.03 -37.00 20.95
CA ALA A 465 -20.69 -37.27 22.34
C ALA A 465 -21.93 -37.54 23.25
N GLY A 466 -23.15 -37.43 22.69
CA GLY A 466 -24.40 -37.57 23.46
C GLY A 466 -24.62 -36.43 24.47
N GLN A 467 -23.98 -35.26 24.25
CA GLN A 467 -24.09 -34.11 25.13
C GLN A 467 -25.12 -33.11 24.58
N PRO A 468 -25.95 -32.48 25.44
CA PRO A 468 -26.83 -31.41 25.03
C PRO A 468 -25.99 -30.18 24.59
N PHE A 469 -26.47 -29.46 23.60
CA PHE A 469 -25.88 -28.18 23.15
C PHE A 469 -27.00 -27.14 23.14
N SER A 470 -26.99 -26.25 24.14
CA SER A 470 -28.05 -25.25 24.34
C SER A 470 -27.84 -23.99 23.50
N ASP A 471 -28.93 -23.23 23.31
CA ASP A 471 -28.87 -21.94 22.62
C ASP A 471 -27.97 -20.92 23.37
N ASP A 472 -27.93 -21.00 24.70
CA ASP A 472 -27.03 -20.17 25.51
C ASP A 472 -25.53 -20.49 25.26
N GLU A 473 -25.22 -21.78 25.13
CA GLU A 473 -23.87 -22.24 24.77
C GLU A 473 -23.52 -21.83 23.35
N GLU A 474 -24.49 -21.90 22.43
CA GLU A 474 -24.29 -21.37 21.07
C GLU A 474 -23.94 -19.89 21.06
N GLN A 475 -24.71 -19.06 21.77
CA GLN A 475 -24.45 -17.60 21.81
C GLN A 475 -23.11 -17.27 22.48
N ARG A 476 -22.76 -17.96 23.57
CA ARG A 476 -21.47 -17.80 24.25
C ARG A 476 -20.28 -18.17 23.35
N LEU A 477 -20.45 -19.16 22.48
CA LEU A 477 -19.41 -19.53 21.51
C LEU A 477 -19.36 -18.58 20.32
N LYS A 478 -20.52 -18.12 19.85
CA LYS A 478 -20.67 -17.31 18.63
C LYS A 478 -20.16 -15.88 18.81
N GLN A 479 -20.52 -15.24 19.92
CA GLN A 479 -20.26 -13.82 20.14
C GLN A 479 -18.75 -13.45 20.08
N PRO A 480 -17.83 -14.13 20.77
CA PRO A 480 -16.40 -13.82 20.69
C PRO A 480 -15.81 -14.00 19.29
N ILE A 481 -16.34 -15.00 18.54
CA ILE A 481 -15.88 -15.24 17.16
C ILE A 481 -16.30 -14.10 16.24
N VAL A 482 -17.56 -13.65 16.36
CA VAL A 482 -18.06 -12.52 15.57
C VAL A 482 -17.23 -11.27 15.86
N GLU A 483 -17.02 -10.94 17.13
CA GLU A 483 -16.24 -9.77 17.55
C GLU A 483 -14.80 -9.82 17.02
N GLN A 484 -14.15 -10.97 17.13
CA GLN A 484 -12.78 -11.17 16.60
C GLN A 484 -12.72 -10.98 15.08
N TYR A 485 -13.65 -11.59 14.34
CA TYR A 485 -13.67 -11.49 12.88
C TYR A 485 -14.01 -10.09 12.40
N GLU A 486 -14.95 -9.38 13.06
CA GLU A 486 -15.28 -7.98 12.73
C GLU A 486 -14.09 -7.06 12.97
N GLN A 487 -13.40 -7.20 14.09
CA GLN A 487 -12.17 -6.45 14.39
C GLN A 487 -11.09 -6.72 13.34
N GLN A 488 -10.82 -8.00 13.05
CA GLN A 488 -9.73 -8.39 12.15
C GLN A 488 -10.03 -8.09 10.68
N ALA A 489 -11.30 -7.99 10.30
CA ALA A 489 -11.72 -7.64 8.95
C ALA A 489 -11.65 -6.14 8.66
N HIS A 490 -11.50 -5.29 9.68
CA HIS A 490 -11.59 -3.83 9.55
C HIS A 490 -10.42 -3.26 8.74
N ALA A 491 -10.70 -2.25 7.90
CA ALA A 491 -9.70 -1.61 7.06
C ALA A 491 -8.49 -1.07 7.85
N PHE A 492 -8.71 -0.48 9.02
CA PHE A 492 -7.63 0.06 9.86
C PHE A 492 -6.76 -1.06 10.46
N TYR A 493 -7.38 -2.20 10.83
CA TYR A 493 -6.64 -3.38 11.29
C TYR A 493 -5.75 -3.97 10.19
N SER A 494 -6.28 -4.06 8.96
CA SER A 494 -5.55 -4.48 7.76
C SER A 494 -4.36 -3.56 7.48
N SER A 495 -4.61 -2.26 7.41
CA SER A 495 -3.60 -1.25 7.09
C SER A 495 -2.51 -1.15 8.16
N ALA A 496 -2.89 -1.30 9.44
CA ALA A 496 -1.92 -1.36 10.54
C ALA A 496 -0.90 -2.50 10.37
N ARG A 497 -1.27 -3.57 9.66
CA ARG A 497 -0.43 -4.75 9.38
C ARG A 497 0.16 -4.77 7.98
N LEU A 498 -0.03 -3.69 7.20
CA LEU A 498 0.45 -3.56 5.82
C LEU A 498 -0.08 -4.69 4.90
N TRP A 499 -1.36 -5.05 5.05
CA TRP A 499 -2.04 -5.94 4.10
C TRP A 499 -2.51 -5.17 2.85
N ASP A 500 -2.47 -3.86 2.93
CA ASP A 500 -2.73 -2.88 1.88
C ASP A 500 -1.64 -1.80 1.89
N ASP A 501 -1.72 -0.84 0.97
CA ASP A 501 -0.80 0.29 0.89
C ASP A 501 -1.38 1.56 1.53
N GLY A 502 -2.59 1.48 2.08
CA GLY A 502 -3.23 2.53 2.86
C GLY A 502 -4.76 2.53 2.74
N VAL A 503 -5.40 3.13 3.72
CA VAL A 503 -6.82 3.47 3.66
C VAL A 503 -6.94 4.86 3.05
N ILE A 504 -7.77 4.99 2.01
CA ILE A 504 -7.97 6.25 1.28
C ILE A 504 -9.39 6.77 1.44
N ASP A 505 -9.54 8.07 1.44
CA ASP A 505 -10.84 8.73 1.33
C ASP A 505 -11.46 8.38 -0.04
N PRO A 506 -12.71 7.87 -0.10
CA PRO A 506 -13.37 7.54 -1.36
C PRO A 506 -13.29 8.64 -2.42
N ALA A 507 -13.44 9.89 -2.04
CA ALA A 507 -13.38 11.03 -2.95
C ALA A 507 -11.99 11.23 -3.59
N GLN A 508 -10.92 10.74 -2.97
CA GLN A 508 -9.55 10.82 -3.48
C GLN A 508 -9.17 9.67 -4.44
N THR A 509 -10.07 8.70 -4.65
CA THR A 509 -9.77 7.48 -5.42
C THR A 509 -9.22 7.78 -6.81
N ARG A 510 -9.81 8.73 -7.54
CA ARG A 510 -9.35 9.12 -8.87
C ARG A 510 -7.93 9.69 -8.87
N GLU A 511 -7.61 10.55 -7.92
CA GLU A 511 -6.29 11.20 -7.81
C GLU A 511 -5.21 10.17 -7.45
N VAL A 512 -5.49 9.32 -6.46
CA VAL A 512 -4.58 8.25 -6.03
C VAL A 512 -4.27 7.30 -7.19
N LEU A 513 -5.30 6.89 -7.95
CA LEU A 513 -5.13 6.05 -9.14
C LEU A 513 -4.34 6.75 -10.23
N ALA A 514 -4.57 8.05 -10.46
CA ALA A 514 -3.84 8.82 -11.46
C ALA A 514 -2.34 8.90 -11.14
N LEU A 515 -1.99 9.14 -9.87
CA LEU A 515 -0.61 9.16 -9.39
C LEU A 515 0.07 7.78 -9.56
N ALA A 516 -0.64 6.72 -9.20
CA ALA A 516 -0.14 5.36 -9.32
C ALA A 516 0.05 4.93 -10.79
N LEU A 517 -0.88 5.28 -11.67
CA LEU A 517 -0.77 5.06 -13.12
C LEU A 517 0.46 5.78 -13.68
N SER A 518 0.63 7.06 -13.33
CA SER A 518 1.80 7.84 -13.72
C SER A 518 3.11 7.20 -13.25
N ALA A 519 3.19 6.83 -11.98
CA ALA A 519 4.37 6.18 -11.38
C ALA A 519 4.70 4.84 -12.07
N SER A 520 3.68 4.05 -12.43
CA SER A 520 3.89 2.74 -13.06
C SER A 520 4.52 2.83 -14.45
N LEU A 521 4.42 3.97 -15.13
CA LEU A 521 5.02 4.18 -16.44
C LEU A 521 6.54 4.44 -16.42
N ASN A 522 7.16 4.57 -15.27
CA ASN A 522 8.63 4.57 -15.20
C ASN A 522 9.20 3.19 -15.56
N ALA A 523 8.45 2.11 -15.33
CA ALA A 523 8.78 0.76 -15.79
C ALA A 523 8.20 0.48 -17.19
N PRO A 524 8.83 -0.39 -17.99
CA PRO A 524 8.21 -0.91 -19.22
C PRO A 524 7.00 -1.77 -18.87
N ILE A 525 6.05 -1.88 -19.81
CA ILE A 525 4.97 -2.85 -19.73
C ILE A 525 5.46 -4.15 -20.35
N GLU A 526 5.68 -5.17 -19.53
CA GLU A 526 6.22 -6.44 -19.98
C GLU A 526 5.16 -7.29 -20.71
N PRO A 527 5.55 -8.06 -21.73
CA PRO A 527 4.65 -8.98 -22.40
C PRO A 527 4.13 -10.07 -21.46
N THR A 528 2.81 -10.23 -21.42
CA THR A 528 2.17 -11.28 -20.62
C THR A 528 2.25 -12.64 -21.31
N ARG A 529 2.56 -13.69 -20.54
CA ARG A 529 2.43 -15.10 -20.96
C ARG A 529 1.53 -15.82 -19.96
N PHE A 530 0.53 -16.51 -20.46
CA PHE A 530 -0.38 -17.28 -19.62
C PHE A 530 0.06 -18.73 -19.52
N GLY A 531 -0.19 -19.34 -18.36
CA GLY A 531 -0.09 -20.79 -18.18
C GLY A 531 -1.25 -21.52 -18.86
N VAL A 532 -1.33 -22.84 -18.62
CA VAL A 532 -2.39 -23.67 -19.17
C VAL A 532 -3.70 -23.42 -18.42
N PHE A 533 -4.74 -23.04 -19.14
CA PHE A 533 -6.09 -22.95 -18.60
C PHE A 533 -6.79 -24.32 -18.68
N ARG A 534 -7.39 -24.77 -17.58
CA ARG A 534 -8.22 -25.96 -17.58
C ARG A 534 -9.56 -25.67 -18.27
N MET A 535 -9.93 -26.48 -19.27
CA MET A 535 -11.16 -26.33 -20.06
C MET A 535 -12.34 -27.14 -19.48
#